data_96e22300198b3fc07780301cb1f6f9fb
#
_entry.id   96e22300198b3fc07780301cb1f6f9fb
#
_cell.length_a   1.000
_cell.length_b   1.000
_cell.length_c   1.000
_cell.angle_alpha   90.00
_cell.angle_beta   90.00
_cell.angle_gamma   90.00
#
_symmetry.space_group_name_H-M   'P 1'
#
loop_
_entity.id
_entity.type
_entity.pdbx_description
1 polymer ?
#
loop_
_entity_poly.entity_id
_entity_poly.type
_entity_poly.pdbx_seq_one_letter_code
_entity_poly.pdbx_strand_id
1 'polypeptide(L)'
;MKRFISRRSFLKTAGVTTAAAAVAVGAPSASACFGKGKLPEITILYTNDVHTYIDHKSPELTYASIAALKKSYEEQGKNVLLVDAGDHIQGTAYGSMDDGATIIRLMNEAGYDLATPGNHEFDYGMDRAKMVLKEADFPYVSCNWIDLRSGLRVLPSIKLFNIKGAFVAFVGITTPETFTKSTPAYFMNAKQTRYIYDILGGDDGAKLYDAVQKAIDKAKTLGADYIIGLGHLGVDPSSAPWTSKDVIAHTTGFNAFIDGHSHTVMAGETVADAAGTPVLLTQTGSYFKNIGCMTINPESAVGTITTTLISTYEGADPVVDAIAKEWVGDVDDMLGEEIAVGDGEFYISDAETGKRRIRSAETNLGDFVADGIYAYFNEIEELHCDIAVMNGGGIRADVPAGAWSFKTCKMVSPFGNVACLMSVTGKQIQDALEFAARFAGSGQENGGFLHVAGATYEIHTEIPNTVLTDEKNVWLGSATGTPRVQNVKIYDKALGDYVPLDPERKYALAGMNYTLRNLGDGFAMFDGAELIKDYVSEDYLVMSSYAMMFGGADGDGLPHLTSANSPLADYPGYLLDYENPYGAGRITIL
;
A
#
# COMPACT_ATOMS: atom_id res chain seq x y z
N MET A 1 4.91 42.83 -21.22
CA MET A 1 6.13 42.23 -21.84
C MET A 1 6.07 40.73 -21.56
N LYS A 2 5.68 39.92 -22.56
CA LYS A 2 5.67 38.46 -22.46
C LYS A 2 7.11 37.97 -22.52
N ARG A 3 7.64 37.43 -21.41
CA ARG A 3 8.92 36.72 -21.43
C ARG A 3 8.68 35.33 -22.01
N PHE A 4 9.19 35.10 -23.19
CA PHE A 4 9.29 33.76 -23.78
C PHE A 4 10.36 32.97 -22.97
N ILE A 5 9.95 31.92 -22.27
CA ILE A 5 10.87 30.97 -21.64
C ILE A 5 11.45 30.11 -22.79
N SER A 6 12.76 30.11 -22.95
CA SER A 6 13.42 29.31 -24.00
C SER A 6 13.46 27.84 -23.59
N ARG A 7 13.48 26.92 -24.60
CA ARG A 7 13.62 25.45 -24.35
C ARG A 7 14.79 25.08 -23.42
N ARG A 8 15.82 25.90 -23.32
CA ARG A 8 16.95 25.72 -22.41
C ARG A 8 16.64 26.10 -20.96
N SER A 9 15.68 26.98 -20.72
CA SER A 9 15.22 27.36 -19.37
C SER A 9 14.32 26.29 -18.78
N PHE A 10 13.48 25.66 -19.60
CA PHE A 10 12.55 24.61 -19.19
C PHE A 10 13.30 23.38 -18.61
N LEU A 11 14.39 22.96 -19.28
CA LEU A 11 15.22 21.83 -18.81
C LEU A 11 16.04 22.13 -17.54
N LYS A 12 16.08 23.39 -17.09
CA LYS A 12 16.74 23.76 -15.82
C LYS A 12 15.78 23.83 -14.64
N THR A 13 14.46 23.91 -14.90
CA THR A 13 13.43 24.04 -13.86
C THR A 13 12.79 22.68 -13.52
N ALA A 14 12.85 21.70 -14.42
CA ALA A 14 12.45 20.33 -14.12
C ALA A 14 13.72 19.51 -13.81
N GLY A 15 13.88 19.10 -12.58
CA GLY A 15 14.91 18.13 -12.20
C GLY A 15 14.60 16.79 -12.88
N VAL A 16 15.19 16.57 -14.06
CA VAL A 16 15.00 15.32 -14.80
C VAL A 16 16.03 14.31 -14.29
N THR A 17 15.61 13.37 -13.46
CA THR A 17 16.38 12.14 -13.25
C THR A 17 16.23 11.29 -14.51
N THR A 18 17.32 11.15 -15.25
CA THR A 18 17.35 10.51 -16.55
C THR A 18 17.41 9.01 -16.46
N ALA A 19 16.24 8.38 -16.47
CA ALA A 19 16.14 7.06 -17.09
C ALA A 19 14.99 7.16 -18.11
N ALA A 20 15.31 7.32 -19.38
CA ALA A 20 14.35 7.27 -20.47
C ALA A 20 14.39 5.86 -21.06
N ALA A 21 13.26 5.16 -21.03
CA ALA A 21 13.08 3.94 -21.80
C ALA A 21 12.28 4.24 -23.06
N ALA A 22 12.79 3.84 -24.21
CA ALA A 22 12.12 3.95 -25.49
C ALA A 22 11.88 2.56 -26.06
N VAL A 23 10.63 2.21 -26.29
CA VAL A 23 10.25 0.97 -26.95
C VAL A 23 9.71 1.28 -28.33
N ALA A 24 10.29 0.66 -29.34
CA ALA A 24 9.72 0.67 -30.67
C ALA A 24 8.55 -0.33 -30.70
N VAL A 25 7.33 0.18 -30.52
CA VAL A 25 6.13 -0.64 -30.69
C VAL A 25 5.85 -0.73 -32.17
N GLY A 26 5.88 -1.94 -32.73
CA GLY A 26 5.52 -2.17 -34.13
C GLY A 26 4.14 -1.60 -34.43
N ALA A 27 4.00 -0.89 -35.54
CA ALA A 27 2.72 -0.36 -35.98
C ALA A 27 1.69 -1.49 -36.04
N PRO A 28 0.45 -1.28 -35.57
CA PRO A 28 -0.62 -2.24 -35.78
C PRO A 28 -0.73 -2.54 -37.27
N SER A 29 -0.83 -3.81 -37.63
CA SER A 29 -0.99 -4.26 -39.01
C SER A 29 -2.10 -3.44 -39.67
N ALA A 30 -1.74 -2.72 -40.74
CA ALA A 30 -2.64 -1.82 -41.47
C ALA A 30 -3.89 -2.57 -41.96
N SER A 31 -4.93 -2.57 -41.13
CA SER A 31 -6.28 -2.90 -41.57
C SER A 31 -6.88 -1.63 -42.11
N ALA A 32 -7.10 -1.61 -43.44
CA ALA A 32 -7.74 -0.65 -44.30
C ALA A 32 -8.21 0.65 -43.63
N CYS A 33 -7.32 1.63 -43.49
CA CYS A 33 -7.69 2.99 -43.09
C CYS A 33 -8.01 3.83 -44.31
N PHE A 34 -9.27 4.17 -44.48
CA PHE A 34 -9.63 5.37 -45.20
C PHE A 34 -9.02 6.54 -44.42
N GLY A 35 -8.06 7.22 -45.04
CA GLY A 35 -7.43 8.48 -44.74
C GLY A 35 -7.62 9.08 -43.32
N LYS A 36 -7.12 8.47 -42.26
CA LYS A 36 -6.87 9.21 -40.99
C LYS A 36 -5.75 10.20 -41.28
N GLY A 37 -6.01 11.51 -41.04
CA GLY A 37 -4.96 12.53 -41.03
C GLY A 37 -3.83 12.16 -40.06
N LYS A 38 -2.77 12.94 -40.06
CA LYS A 38 -1.65 12.79 -39.13
C LYS A 38 -2.15 12.76 -37.67
N LEU A 39 -1.92 11.67 -36.93
CA LEU A 39 -2.32 11.57 -35.53
C LEU A 39 -1.46 12.52 -34.67
N PRO A 40 -2.02 13.11 -33.61
CA PRO A 40 -1.30 14.02 -32.73
C PRO A 40 -0.32 13.28 -31.80
N GLU A 41 0.72 13.99 -31.35
CA GLU A 41 1.49 13.58 -30.18
C GLU A 41 0.60 13.68 -28.93
N ILE A 42 0.70 12.68 -28.04
CA ILE A 42 -0.09 12.60 -26.81
C ILE A 42 0.87 12.44 -25.65
N THR A 43 0.67 13.22 -24.59
CA THR A 43 1.38 13.11 -23.33
C THR A 43 0.42 12.55 -22.27
N ILE A 44 0.82 11.51 -21.55
CA ILE A 44 0.10 10.94 -20.42
C ILE A 44 0.96 11.17 -19.18
N LEU A 45 0.51 12.05 -18.29
CA LEU A 45 1.05 12.18 -16.94
C LEU A 45 0.36 11.13 -16.06
N TYR A 46 1.11 10.50 -15.14
CA TYR A 46 0.53 9.48 -14.30
C TYR A 46 1.15 9.44 -12.91
N THR A 47 0.34 9.02 -11.93
CA THR A 47 0.70 8.74 -10.55
C THR A 47 0.25 7.34 -10.17
N ASN A 48 0.82 6.81 -9.11
CA ASN A 48 0.40 5.59 -8.41
C ASN A 48 0.89 5.66 -6.97
N ASP A 49 0.21 4.96 -6.06
CA ASP A 49 0.64 4.79 -4.65
C ASP A 49 1.01 6.12 -3.96
N VAL A 50 0.20 7.15 -4.17
CA VAL A 50 0.40 8.47 -3.54
C VAL A 50 0.18 8.38 -2.03
N HIS A 51 -0.74 7.49 -1.58
CA HIS A 51 -0.98 7.21 -0.17
C HIS A 51 -1.17 8.46 0.69
N THR A 52 -1.88 9.44 0.15
CA THR A 52 -2.27 10.67 0.87
C THR A 52 -1.12 11.57 1.35
N TYR A 53 0.10 11.40 0.83
CA TYR A 53 1.24 12.26 1.13
C TYR A 53 1.04 13.62 0.44
N ILE A 54 0.56 14.62 1.20
CA ILE A 54 0.19 15.96 0.68
C ILE A 54 0.97 17.11 1.35
N ASP A 55 1.77 16.81 2.37
CA ASP A 55 2.51 17.80 3.18
C ASP A 55 3.94 18.06 2.70
N HIS A 56 4.31 17.52 1.54
CA HIS A 56 5.60 17.75 0.91
C HIS A 56 5.83 19.25 0.61
N LYS A 57 7.08 19.67 0.64
CA LYS A 57 7.49 21.07 0.37
C LYS A 57 8.28 21.15 -0.93
N SER A 58 8.00 22.19 -1.74
CA SER A 58 8.75 22.45 -2.97
C SER A 58 10.27 22.40 -2.71
N PRO A 59 11.07 21.71 -3.56
CA PRO A 59 10.72 21.22 -4.90
C PRO A 59 10.18 19.77 -4.96
N GLU A 60 9.82 19.16 -3.83
CA GLU A 60 9.16 17.87 -3.81
C GLU A 60 7.80 17.91 -4.51
N LEU A 61 7.36 16.76 -4.99
CA LEU A 61 6.13 16.66 -5.77
C LEU A 61 4.89 16.61 -4.88
N THR A 62 3.81 17.23 -5.37
CA THR A 62 2.50 17.29 -4.72
C THR A 62 1.40 17.28 -5.78
N TYR A 63 0.13 17.18 -5.37
CA TYR A 63 -1.00 17.42 -6.29
C TYR A 63 -0.93 18.79 -6.95
N ALA A 64 -0.47 19.82 -6.22
CA ALA A 64 -0.32 21.18 -6.77
C ALA A 64 0.78 21.25 -7.84
N SER A 65 1.86 20.50 -7.67
CA SER A 65 2.94 20.47 -8.66
C SER A 65 2.54 19.71 -9.92
N ILE A 66 1.79 18.60 -9.82
CA ILE A 66 1.31 17.87 -11.01
C ILE A 66 0.25 18.66 -11.76
N ALA A 67 -0.64 19.37 -11.06
CA ALA A 67 -1.61 20.28 -11.65
C ALA A 67 -0.92 21.40 -12.45
N ALA A 68 0.10 22.03 -11.86
CA ALA A 68 0.89 23.06 -12.54
C ALA A 68 1.67 22.50 -13.74
N LEU A 69 2.20 21.29 -13.65
CA LEU A 69 2.89 20.61 -14.75
C LEU A 69 1.92 20.31 -15.91
N LYS A 70 0.72 19.78 -15.62
CA LYS A 70 -0.33 19.55 -16.62
C LYS A 70 -0.69 20.84 -17.34
N LYS A 71 -1.01 21.91 -16.60
CA LYS A 71 -1.31 23.23 -17.17
C LYS A 71 -0.18 23.79 -18.04
N SER A 72 1.06 23.67 -17.59
CA SER A 72 2.23 24.09 -18.36
C SER A 72 2.35 23.36 -19.70
N TYR A 73 2.03 22.08 -19.75
CA TYR A 73 2.04 21.29 -20.98
C TYR A 73 0.87 21.67 -21.91
N GLU A 74 -0.31 21.90 -21.37
CA GLU A 74 -1.49 22.37 -22.12
C GLU A 74 -1.25 23.75 -22.72
N GLU A 75 -0.63 24.69 -21.99
CA GLU A 75 -0.23 26.01 -22.48
C GLU A 75 0.80 25.95 -23.62
N GLN A 76 1.62 24.89 -23.64
CA GLN A 76 2.53 24.60 -24.75
C GLN A 76 1.82 23.98 -25.97
N GLY A 77 0.50 23.76 -25.88
CA GLY A 77 -0.32 23.16 -26.94
C GLY A 77 -0.23 21.66 -27.05
N LYS A 78 0.33 20.96 -26.02
CA LYS A 78 0.35 19.50 -25.96
C LYS A 78 -1.05 18.94 -25.68
N ASN A 79 -1.28 17.70 -26.10
CA ASN A 79 -2.48 16.97 -25.75
C ASN A 79 -2.14 16.12 -24.54
N VAL A 80 -2.67 16.49 -23.37
CA VAL A 80 -2.30 15.89 -22.08
C VAL A 80 -3.47 15.14 -21.48
N LEU A 81 -3.21 13.96 -20.95
CA LEU A 81 -4.07 13.24 -20.01
C LEU A 81 -3.31 13.09 -18.69
N LEU A 82 -4.04 13.10 -17.57
CA LEU A 82 -3.53 12.82 -16.23
C LEU A 82 -4.30 11.65 -15.64
N VAL A 83 -3.60 10.55 -15.31
CA VAL A 83 -4.22 9.32 -14.85
C VAL A 83 -3.58 8.80 -13.55
N ASP A 84 -4.31 8.01 -12.78
CA ASP A 84 -3.82 7.41 -11.54
C ASP A 84 -4.02 5.90 -11.53
N ALA A 85 -3.00 5.18 -11.07
CA ALA A 85 -2.98 3.73 -11.01
C ALA A 85 -3.28 3.16 -9.60
N GLY A 86 -4.02 3.90 -8.76
CA GLY A 86 -4.57 3.42 -7.49
C GLY A 86 -3.74 3.72 -6.26
N ASP A 87 -4.32 3.40 -5.10
CA ASP A 87 -3.79 3.62 -3.76
C ASP A 87 -3.55 5.11 -3.45
N HIS A 88 -4.59 5.92 -3.64
CA HIS A 88 -4.51 7.36 -3.42
C HIS A 88 -5.24 7.86 -2.16
N ILE A 89 -6.30 7.16 -1.65
CA ILE A 89 -7.14 7.70 -0.55
C ILE A 89 -6.67 7.34 0.86
N GLN A 90 -5.77 6.36 1.01
CA GLN A 90 -5.33 5.85 2.31
C GLN A 90 -3.80 5.83 2.40
N GLY A 91 -3.23 6.09 3.59
CA GLY A 91 -1.79 5.96 3.84
C GLY A 91 -1.25 6.83 4.97
N THR A 92 -1.83 8.00 5.22
CA THR A 92 -1.42 8.93 6.29
C THR A 92 -2.63 9.45 7.07
N ALA A 93 -2.38 10.26 8.11
CA ALA A 93 -3.45 10.97 8.82
C ALA A 93 -4.34 11.80 7.88
N TYR A 94 -3.77 12.38 6.84
CA TYR A 94 -4.50 13.24 5.90
C TYR A 94 -5.59 12.51 5.11
N GLY A 95 -5.43 11.22 4.87
CA GLY A 95 -6.48 10.39 4.24
C GLY A 95 -7.45 9.82 5.27
N SER A 96 -6.94 9.37 6.43
CA SER A 96 -7.77 8.65 7.40
C SER A 96 -8.68 9.55 8.24
N MET A 97 -8.43 10.86 8.31
CA MET A 97 -9.28 11.78 9.08
C MET A 97 -10.62 12.09 8.41
N ASP A 98 -10.74 11.90 7.10
CA ASP A 98 -11.99 12.13 6.36
C ASP A 98 -12.28 11.01 5.33
N ASP A 99 -11.70 9.82 5.54
CA ASP A 99 -11.84 8.65 4.67
C ASP A 99 -11.52 8.97 3.19
N GLY A 100 -10.50 9.80 2.96
CA GLY A 100 -9.99 10.17 1.65
C GLY A 100 -10.80 11.25 0.90
N ALA A 101 -11.79 11.91 1.53
CA ALA A 101 -12.61 12.90 0.84
C ALA A 101 -11.81 14.10 0.31
N THR A 102 -10.90 14.64 1.13
CA THR A 102 -10.03 15.75 0.71
C THR A 102 -9.05 15.33 -0.39
N ILE A 103 -8.58 14.09 -0.39
CA ILE A 103 -7.71 13.58 -1.46
C ILE A 103 -8.45 13.59 -2.80
N ILE A 104 -9.70 13.10 -2.84
CA ILE A 104 -10.52 13.16 -4.07
C ILE A 104 -10.77 14.61 -4.51
N ARG A 105 -11.01 15.54 -3.58
CA ARG A 105 -11.12 16.97 -3.90
C ARG A 105 -9.83 17.51 -4.53
N LEU A 106 -8.67 17.14 -3.99
CA LEU A 106 -7.36 17.53 -4.57
C LEU A 106 -7.15 16.95 -5.97
N MET A 107 -7.52 15.68 -6.20
CA MET A 107 -7.45 15.05 -7.52
C MET A 107 -8.39 15.72 -8.53
N ASN A 108 -9.62 16.08 -8.13
CA ASN A 108 -10.57 16.82 -8.96
C ASN A 108 -9.97 18.18 -9.40
N GLU A 109 -9.47 18.96 -8.46
CA GLU A 109 -8.88 20.28 -8.73
C GLU A 109 -7.55 20.18 -9.51
N ALA A 110 -6.76 19.12 -9.31
CA ALA A 110 -5.57 18.84 -10.10
C ALA A 110 -5.89 18.43 -11.54
N GLY A 111 -7.15 18.08 -11.80
CA GLY A 111 -7.66 17.76 -13.12
C GLY A 111 -7.28 16.36 -13.59
N TYR A 112 -7.39 15.36 -12.73
CA TYR A 112 -7.28 13.96 -13.16
C TYR A 112 -8.36 13.62 -14.18
N ASP A 113 -8.00 12.81 -15.18
CA ASP A 113 -8.88 12.41 -16.28
C ASP A 113 -9.38 10.97 -16.13
N LEU A 114 -8.67 10.14 -15.32
CA LEU A 114 -8.99 8.71 -15.12
C LEU A 114 -8.24 8.15 -13.93
N ALA A 115 -8.86 7.17 -13.24
CA ALA A 115 -8.16 6.34 -12.26
C ALA A 115 -8.58 4.85 -12.35
N THR A 116 -7.78 3.97 -11.76
CA THR A 116 -8.15 2.59 -11.39
C THR A 116 -8.08 2.46 -9.87
N PRO A 117 -8.94 1.65 -9.21
CA PRO A 117 -8.78 1.41 -7.80
C PRO A 117 -7.62 0.45 -7.53
N GLY A 118 -6.79 0.77 -6.54
CA GLY A 118 -5.88 -0.15 -5.88
C GLY A 118 -6.57 -0.93 -4.76
N ASN A 119 -5.79 -1.55 -3.86
CA ASN A 119 -6.34 -2.28 -2.73
C ASN A 119 -6.74 -1.33 -1.57
N HIS A 120 -6.07 -0.22 -1.43
CA HIS A 120 -6.32 0.73 -0.34
C HIS A 120 -7.54 1.64 -0.58
N GLU A 121 -8.13 1.66 -1.76
CA GLU A 121 -9.45 2.27 -2.00
C GLU A 121 -10.59 1.56 -1.26
N PHE A 122 -10.36 0.36 -0.71
CA PHE A 122 -11.35 -0.43 0.03
C PHE A 122 -11.18 -0.38 1.55
N ASP A 123 -10.14 0.25 2.07
CA ASP A 123 -9.78 0.19 3.50
C ASP A 123 -10.79 0.86 4.43
N TYR A 124 -11.53 1.84 3.92
CA TYR A 124 -12.66 2.47 4.65
C TYR A 124 -14.01 1.78 4.39
N GLY A 125 -13.98 0.57 3.84
CA GLY A 125 -15.14 -0.27 3.55
C GLY A 125 -15.75 -0.06 2.17
N MET A 126 -16.54 -1.04 1.74
CA MET A 126 -17.13 -1.09 0.40
C MET A 126 -18.06 0.10 0.10
N ASP A 127 -18.80 0.60 1.09
CA ASP A 127 -19.71 1.72 0.89
C ASP A 127 -18.92 3.01 0.66
N ARG A 128 -17.84 3.23 1.42
CA ARG A 128 -16.94 4.38 1.21
C ARG A 128 -16.23 4.29 -0.16
N ALA A 129 -15.71 3.12 -0.52
CA ALA A 129 -15.11 2.90 -1.84
C ALA A 129 -16.07 3.35 -2.97
N LYS A 130 -17.35 2.98 -2.88
CA LYS A 130 -18.38 3.40 -3.86
C LYS A 130 -18.74 4.88 -3.79
N MET A 131 -18.61 5.52 -2.62
CA MET A 131 -18.82 6.98 -2.49
C MET A 131 -17.69 7.73 -3.17
N VAL A 132 -16.45 7.34 -2.97
CA VAL A 132 -15.26 7.90 -3.66
C VAL A 132 -15.47 7.94 -5.17
N LEU A 133 -15.97 6.84 -5.77
CA LEU A 133 -16.27 6.78 -7.21
C LEU A 133 -17.31 7.81 -7.68
N LYS A 134 -18.11 8.37 -6.77
CA LYS A 134 -19.15 9.38 -7.07
C LYS A 134 -18.70 10.81 -6.74
N GLU A 135 -17.78 10.96 -5.80
CA GLU A 135 -17.18 12.24 -5.43
C GLU A 135 -16.13 12.70 -6.44
N ALA A 136 -15.54 11.74 -7.18
CA ALA A 136 -14.59 12.03 -8.25
C ALA A 136 -15.29 12.63 -9.48
N ASP A 137 -14.74 13.72 -10.01
CA ASP A 137 -15.17 14.34 -11.28
C ASP A 137 -14.60 13.59 -12.51
N PHE A 138 -13.76 12.59 -12.29
CA PHE A 138 -13.17 11.71 -13.29
C PHE A 138 -13.68 10.27 -13.16
N PRO A 139 -13.74 9.50 -14.26
CA PRO A 139 -14.18 8.10 -14.20
C PRO A 139 -13.12 7.18 -13.57
N TYR A 140 -13.60 6.09 -12.98
CA TYR A 140 -12.78 4.92 -12.63
C TYR A 140 -13.03 3.76 -13.60
N VAL A 141 -12.02 2.91 -13.78
CA VAL A 141 -12.10 1.69 -14.60
C VAL A 141 -11.53 0.49 -13.84
N SER A 142 -12.19 -0.68 -13.97
CA SER A 142 -11.67 -1.98 -13.53
C SER A 142 -12.34 -3.10 -14.32
N CYS A 143 -11.56 -3.95 -14.96
CA CYS A 143 -12.11 -5.04 -15.77
C CYS A 143 -12.45 -6.29 -14.95
N ASN A 144 -11.98 -6.40 -13.72
CA ASN A 144 -12.04 -7.59 -12.89
C ASN A 144 -12.76 -7.41 -11.55
N TRP A 145 -13.28 -6.23 -11.21
CA TRP A 145 -14.13 -6.04 -10.01
C TRP A 145 -15.60 -6.34 -10.32
N ILE A 146 -16.13 -7.39 -9.67
CA ILE A 146 -17.43 -7.99 -9.97
C ILE A 146 -18.38 -7.91 -8.76
N ASP A 147 -19.63 -7.54 -8.98
CA ASP A 147 -20.71 -7.76 -8.03
C ASP A 147 -21.31 -9.17 -8.26
N LEU A 148 -21.03 -10.10 -7.35
CA LEU A 148 -21.45 -11.50 -7.46
C LEU A 148 -22.98 -11.70 -7.38
N ARG A 149 -23.72 -10.70 -6.87
CA ARG A 149 -25.19 -10.75 -6.80
C ARG A 149 -25.83 -10.55 -8.17
N SER A 150 -25.23 -9.69 -8.99
CA SER A 150 -25.69 -9.39 -10.35
C SER A 150 -24.89 -10.12 -11.43
N GLY A 151 -23.68 -10.57 -11.12
CA GLY A 151 -22.71 -11.09 -12.08
C GLY A 151 -22.12 -10.01 -12.99
N LEU A 152 -22.34 -8.72 -12.70
CA LEU A 152 -21.88 -7.61 -13.51
C LEU A 152 -20.63 -6.96 -12.90
N ARG A 153 -19.82 -6.35 -13.76
CA ARG A 153 -18.73 -5.48 -13.30
C ARG A 153 -19.27 -4.29 -12.55
N VAL A 154 -18.58 -3.90 -11.47
CA VAL A 154 -18.89 -2.69 -10.68
C VAL A 154 -18.50 -1.43 -11.46
N LEU A 155 -17.43 -1.51 -12.25
CA LEU A 155 -16.89 -0.41 -13.06
C LEU A 155 -16.84 -0.78 -14.55
N PRO A 156 -16.77 0.21 -15.45
CA PRO A 156 -16.41 -0.01 -16.84
C PRO A 156 -15.02 -0.68 -16.94
N SER A 157 -14.87 -1.66 -17.85
CA SER A 157 -13.58 -2.34 -18.05
C SER A 157 -12.54 -1.45 -18.74
N ILE A 158 -13.00 -0.46 -19.50
CA ILE A 158 -12.14 0.45 -20.28
C ILE A 158 -12.72 1.86 -20.31
N LYS A 159 -11.82 2.85 -20.50
CA LYS A 159 -12.15 4.21 -20.92
C LYS A 159 -11.47 4.50 -22.24
N LEU A 160 -12.23 4.98 -23.23
CA LEU A 160 -11.72 5.41 -24.54
C LEU A 160 -11.72 6.92 -24.62
N PHE A 161 -10.58 7.51 -24.91
CA PHE A 161 -10.41 8.95 -25.19
C PHE A 161 -10.21 9.18 -26.68
N ASN A 162 -10.87 10.20 -27.22
CA ASN A 162 -10.63 10.68 -28.57
C ASN A 162 -9.82 11.98 -28.51
N ILE A 163 -8.55 11.92 -28.83
CA ILE A 163 -7.62 13.04 -28.79
C ILE A 163 -7.31 13.47 -30.23
N LYS A 164 -8.08 14.45 -30.73
CA LYS A 164 -7.93 14.99 -32.09
C LYS A 164 -7.89 13.88 -33.16
N GLY A 165 -8.70 12.84 -33.01
CA GLY A 165 -8.82 11.70 -33.93
C GLY A 165 -7.95 10.49 -33.60
N ALA A 166 -7.05 10.57 -32.64
CA ALA A 166 -6.39 9.41 -32.07
C ALA A 166 -7.24 8.82 -30.93
N PHE A 167 -7.52 7.52 -30.98
CA PHE A 167 -8.27 6.81 -29.95
C PHE A 167 -7.33 6.08 -29.01
N VAL A 168 -7.26 6.53 -27.74
CA VAL A 168 -6.47 5.89 -26.68
C VAL A 168 -7.43 5.22 -25.70
N ALA A 169 -7.32 3.91 -25.55
CA ALA A 169 -8.07 3.14 -24.58
C ALA A 169 -7.20 2.79 -23.36
N PHE A 170 -7.75 3.01 -22.16
CA PHE A 170 -7.18 2.50 -20.93
C PHE A 170 -7.98 1.30 -20.45
N VAL A 171 -7.30 0.22 -20.09
CA VAL A 171 -7.87 -0.98 -19.46
C VAL A 171 -7.54 -0.91 -17.98
N GLY A 172 -8.56 -0.75 -17.12
CA GLY A 172 -8.37 -0.72 -15.67
C GLY A 172 -8.25 -2.13 -15.08
N ILE A 173 -7.35 -2.31 -14.12
CA ILE A 173 -7.09 -3.61 -13.50
C ILE A 173 -6.77 -3.41 -12.02
N THR A 174 -7.59 -4.03 -11.14
CA THR A 174 -7.43 -4.01 -9.68
C THR A 174 -6.77 -5.30 -9.23
N THR A 175 -5.84 -5.24 -8.27
CA THR A 175 -5.15 -6.44 -7.77
C THR A 175 -6.11 -7.42 -7.09
N PRO A 176 -6.05 -8.72 -7.39
CA PRO A 176 -6.77 -9.74 -6.63
C PRO A 176 -6.32 -9.84 -5.17
N GLU A 177 -5.10 -9.39 -4.83
CA GLU A 177 -4.62 -9.32 -3.45
C GLU A 177 -5.45 -8.39 -2.55
N THR A 178 -6.34 -7.57 -3.12
CA THR A 178 -7.25 -6.67 -2.38
C THR A 178 -8.01 -7.40 -1.26
N PHE A 179 -8.35 -8.67 -1.43
CA PHE A 179 -9.03 -9.44 -0.38
C PHE A 179 -8.21 -9.59 0.90
N THR A 180 -6.90 -9.75 0.80
CA THR A 180 -6.00 -9.95 1.94
C THR A 180 -5.24 -8.68 2.32
N LYS A 181 -5.06 -7.74 1.38
CA LYS A 181 -4.38 -6.46 1.62
C LYS A 181 -5.31 -5.35 2.08
N SER A 182 -6.63 -5.52 1.92
CA SER A 182 -7.67 -4.78 2.61
C SER A 182 -8.41 -5.73 3.58
N THR A 183 -9.62 -5.41 4.00
CA THR A 183 -10.38 -6.24 4.95
C THR A 183 -11.33 -7.20 4.21
N PRO A 184 -11.14 -8.54 4.26
CA PRO A 184 -12.01 -9.51 3.57
C PRO A 184 -13.50 -9.32 3.83
N ALA A 185 -13.86 -8.96 5.08
CA ALA A 185 -15.24 -8.72 5.49
C ALA A 185 -15.97 -7.65 4.65
N TYR A 186 -15.26 -6.68 4.08
CA TYR A 186 -15.85 -5.62 3.25
C TYR A 186 -16.39 -6.14 1.91
N PHE A 187 -15.92 -7.30 1.48
CA PHE A 187 -16.38 -7.96 0.25
C PHE A 187 -17.50 -8.98 0.50
N MET A 188 -17.88 -9.17 1.78
CA MET A 188 -18.88 -10.13 2.20
C MET A 188 -20.25 -9.48 2.44
N ASN A 189 -21.29 -10.33 2.59
CA ASN A 189 -22.60 -9.89 3.07
C ASN A 189 -22.51 -9.45 4.55
N ALA A 190 -23.51 -8.72 5.05
CA ALA A 190 -23.55 -8.19 6.42
C ALA A 190 -23.40 -9.28 7.53
N LYS A 191 -23.65 -10.55 7.22
CA LYS A 191 -23.44 -11.67 8.16
C LYS A 191 -22.07 -12.35 8.01
N GLN A 192 -21.23 -11.86 7.12
CA GLN A 192 -19.91 -12.41 6.79
C GLN A 192 -19.93 -13.91 6.45
N THR A 193 -21.01 -14.41 5.82
CA THR A 193 -21.19 -15.82 5.49
C THR A 193 -20.84 -16.16 4.06
N ARG A 194 -20.71 -15.17 3.17
CA ARG A 194 -20.33 -15.35 1.77
C ARG A 194 -19.85 -14.03 1.16
N TYR A 195 -18.96 -14.12 0.21
CA TYR A 195 -18.58 -13.00 -0.64
C TYR A 195 -19.75 -12.54 -1.51
N ILE A 196 -19.92 -11.24 -1.64
CA ILE A 196 -20.89 -10.57 -2.54
C ILE A 196 -20.19 -9.71 -3.59
N TYR A 197 -18.89 -9.51 -3.45
CA TYR A 197 -18.00 -8.93 -4.45
C TYR A 197 -16.82 -9.86 -4.69
N ASP A 198 -16.26 -9.78 -5.89
CA ASP A 198 -15.04 -10.50 -6.28
C ASP A 198 -14.12 -9.56 -7.07
N ILE A 199 -12.81 -9.72 -6.87
CA ILE A 199 -11.77 -9.19 -7.75
C ILE A 199 -11.19 -10.42 -8.46
N LEU A 200 -11.56 -10.63 -9.72
CA LEU A 200 -11.20 -11.84 -10.43
C LEU A 200 -9.68 -12.02 -10.51
N GLY A 201 -9.18 -13.12 -9.96
CA GLY A 201 -7.78 -13.53 -9.98
C GLY A 201 -7.64 -14.94 -10.56
N GLY A 202 -8.01 -15.93 -9.79
CA GLY A 202 -7.78 -17.36 -10.01
C GLY A 202 -6.41 -17.79 -9.47
N ASP A 203 -6.28 -19.04 -9.01
CA ASP A 203 -5.05 -19.58 -8.40
C ASP A 203 -3.86 -19.56 -9.37
N ASP A 204 -4.15 -19.65 -10.66
CA ASP A 204 -3.20 -19.63 -11.77
C ASP A 204 -3.22 -18.31 -12.56
N GLY A 205 -3.95 -17.30 -12.09
CA GLY A 205 -4.14 -16.02 -12.77
C GLY A 205 -5.12 -16.05 -13.95
N ALA A 206 -5.63 -17.22 -14.35
CA ALA A 206 -6.39 -17.38 -15.59
C ALA A 206 -7.66 -16.53 -15.64
N LYS A 207 -8.37 -16.36 -14.51
CA LYS A 207 -9.58 -15.50 -14.44
C LYS A 207 -9.23 -14.02 -14.69
N LEU A 208 -8.09 -13.55 -14.15
CA LEU A 208 -7.59 -12.20 -14.38
C LEU A 208 -7.20 -12.00 -15.86
N TYR A 209 -6.41 -12.93 -16.41
CA TYR A 209 -5.93 -12.83 -17.81
C TYR A 209 -7.09 -12.83 -18.80
N ASP A 210 -8.11 -13.68 -18.58
CA ASP A 210 -9.32 -13.71 -19.41
C ASP A 210 -10.11 -12.39 -19.34
N ALA A 211 -10.27 -11.82 -18.14
CA ALA A 211 -10.96 -10.55 -17.95
C ALA A 211 -10.22 -9.39 -18.65
N VAL A 212 -8.88 -9.36 -18.55
CA VAL A 212 -8.03 -8.37 -19.21
C VAL A 212 -8.05 -8.53 -20.72
N GLN A 213 -7.90 -9.77 -21.25
CA GLN A 213 -7.94 -10.00 -22.69
C GLN A 213 -9.27 -9.58 -23.30
N LYS A 214 -10.41 -9.88 -22.64
CA LYS A 214 -11.74 -9.43 -23.08
C LYS A 214 -11.85 -7.89 -23.10
N ALA A 215 -11.20 -7.19 -22.16
CA ALA A 215 -11.19 -5.73 -22.15
C ALA A 215 -10.33 -5.15 -23.29
N ILE A 216 -9.17 -5.76 -23.57
CA ILE A 216 -8.31 -5.41 -24.72
C ILE A 216 -9.09 -5.63 -26.04
N ASP A 217 -9.75 -6.76 -26.21
CA ASP A 217 -10.50 -7.07 -27.43
C ASP A 217 -11.68 -6.12 -27.62
N LYS A 218 -12.32 -5.70 -26.53
CA LYS A 218 -13.35 -4.65 -26.56
C LYS A 218 -12.76 -3.31 -27.02
N ALA A 219 -11.58 -2.92 -26.54
CA ALA A 219 -10.90 -1.70 -26.96
C ALA A 219 -10.56 -1.74 -28.47
N LYS A 220 -10.04 -2.87 -28.96
CA LYS A 220 -9.79 -3.10 -30.40
C LYS A 220 -11.08 -2.97 -31.22
N THR A 221 -12.17 -3.59 -30.76
CA THR A 221 -13.49 -3.52 -31.42
C THR A 221 -14.03 -2.10 -31.50
N LEU A 222 -13.75 -1.26 -30.50
CA LEU A 222 -14.13 0.16 -30.47
C LEU A 222 -13.19 1.05 -31.29
N GLY A 223 -12.17 0.48 -31.95
CA GLY A 223 -11.26 1.18 -32.85
C GLY A 223 -10.15 1.95 -32.13
N ALA A 224 -9.69 1.50 -30.96
CA ALA A 224 -8.55 2.07 -30.29
C ALA A 224 -7.29 1.98 -31.15
N ASP A 225 -6.58 3.11 -31.30
CA ASP A 225 -5.27 3.18 -31.96
C ASP A 225 -4.15 2.76 -31.00
N TYR A 226 -4.35 3.06 -29.70
CA TYR A 226 -3.45 2.69 -28.60
C TYR A 226 -4.24 2.11 -27.44
N ILE A 227 -3.72 1.04 -26.83
CA ILE A 227 -4.30 0.36 -25.66
C ILE A 227 -3.27 0.35 -24.55
N ILE A 228 -3.58 1.04 -23.44
CA ILE A 228 -2.73 1.21 -22.27
C ILE A 228 -3.34 0.43 -21.11
N GLY A 229 -2.58 -0.44 -20.46
CA GLY A 229 -2.96 -0.99 -19.16
C GLY A 229 -2.84 0.11 -18.09
N LEU A 230 -3.86 0.25 -17.26
CA LEU A 230 -3.84 1.08 -16.06
C LEU A 230 -4.14 0.13 -14.90
N GLY A 231 -3.08 -0.48 -14.37
CA GLY A 231 -3.16 -1.55 -13.41
C GLY A 231 -2.65 -1.15 -12.03
N HIS A 232 -3.13 -1.88 -11.02
CA HIS A 232 -2.59 -1.84 -9.68
C HIS A 232 -2.30 -3.28 -9.26
N LEU A 233 -1.17 -3.83 -9.76
CA LEU A 233 -0.82 -5.25 -9.65
C LEU A 233 0.55 -5.50 -9.05
N GLY A 234 1.47 -4.57 -9.28
CA GLY A 234 2.85 -4.69 -8.85
C GLY A 234 3.70 -5.62 -9.72
N VAL A 235 4.99 -5.64 -9.39
CA VAL A 235 6.00 -6.50 -10.01
C VAL A 235 6.74 -7.37 -9.00
N ASP A 236 6.32 -7.33 -7.73
CA ASP A 236 6.91 -8.17 -6.68
C ASP A 236 6.56 -9.64 -6.95
N PRO A 237 7.54 -10.56 -6.94
CA PRO A 237 7.29 -11.98 -7.12
C PRO A 237 6.32 -12.61 -6.12
N SER A 238 6.11 -12.00 -4.95
CA SER A 238 5.10 -12.47 -3.96
C SER A 238 3.67 -12.31 -4.45
N SER A 239 3.42 -11.39 -5.37
CA SER A 239 2.10 -11.15 -5.99
C SER A 239 1.83 -12.06 -7.20
N ALA A 240 2.77 -12.94 -7.59
CA ALA A 240 2.54 -13.90 -8.66
C ALA A 240 1.41 -14.88 -8.26
N PRO A 241 0.54 -15.30 -9.19
CA PRO A 241 0.55 -15.09 -10.65
C PRO A 241 -0.19 -13.83 -11.13
N TRP A 242 -0.35 -12.80 -10.30
CA TRP A 242 -1.17 -11.63 -10.63
C TRP A 242 -0.36 -10.36 -10.91
N THR A 243 0.97 -10.49 -11.03
CA THR A 243 1.81 -9.33 -11.34
C THR A 243 1.48 -8.73 -12.71
N SER A 244 1.81 -7.46 -12.92
CA SER A 244 1.68 -6.82 -14.23
C SER A 244 2.50 -7.54 -15.31
N LYS A 245 3.66 -8.13 -14.93
CA LYS A 245 4.48 -8.96 -15.84
C LYS A 245 3.75 -10.24 -16.25
N ASP A 246 3.07 -10.91 -15.31
CA ASP A 246 2.27 -12.11 -15.61
C ASP A 246 1.09 -11.77 -16.52
N VAL A 247 0.37 -10.69 -16.24
CA VAL A 247 -0.74 -10.22 -17.07
C VAL A 247 -0.28 -9.90 -18.49
N ILE A 248 0.82 -9.19 -18.66
CA ILE A 248 1.36 -8.88 -19.99
C ILE A 248 1.76 -10.19 -20.70
N ALA A 249 2.48 -11.09 -20.03
CA ALA A 249 2.96 -12.34 -20.63
C ALA A 249 1.82 -13.30 -21.04
N HIS A 250 0.63 -13.18 -20.46
CA HIS A 250 -0.53 -14.03 -20.76
C HIS A 250 -1.63 -13.36 -21.61
N THR A 251 -1.43 -12.10 -22.02
CA THR A 251 -2.39 -11.37 -22.86
C THR A 251 -1.73 -10.83 -24.13
N THR A 252 -2.51 -10.28 -25.07
CA THR A 252 -1.98 -9.70 -26.31
C THR A 252 -2.66 -8.41 -26.67
N GLY A 253 -1.87 -7.37 -26.95
CA GLY A 253 -2.37 -6.15 -27.57
C GLY A 253 -2.28 -4.89 -26.72
N PHE A 254 -1.62 -4.91 -25.60
CA PHE A 254 -1.17 -3.69 -24.94
C PHE A 254 -0.03 -3.02 -25.73
N ASN A 255 -0.03 -1.70 -25.75
CA ASN A 255 1.09 -0.90 -26.25
C ASN A 255 2.02 -0.45 -25.12
N ALA A 256 1.45 -0.15 -23.96
CA ALA A 256 2.15 0.16 -22.72
C ALA A 256 1.30 -0.22 -21.50
N PHE A 257 1.92 -0.23 -20.32
CA PHE A 257 1.28 -0.55 -19.05
C PHE A 257 1.80 0.39 -17.97
N ILE A 258 0.89 1.13 -17.33
CA ILE A 258 1.14 1.95 -16.15
C ILE A 258 0.65 1.14 -14.95
N ASP A 259 1.50 0.93 -13.95
CA ASP A 259 1.23 0.05 -12.83
C ASP A 259 1.49 0.73 -11.48
N GLY A 260 1.08 0.09 -10.38
CA GLY A 260 1.27 0.49 -8.99
C GLY A 260 1.53 -0.71 -8.07
N HIS A 261 1.11 -0.62 -6.79
CA HIS A 261 1.09 -1.67 -5.77
C HIS A 261 2.44 -2.03 -5.12
N SER A 262 3.47 -2.31 -5.90
CA SER A 262 4.77 -2.74 -5.36
C SER A 262 5.71 -1.58 -4.99
N HIS A 263 5.27 -0.32 -5.12
CA HIS A 263 6.05 0.88 -4.82
C HIS A 263 7.39 0.95 -5.60
N THR A 264 7.48 0.28 -6.74
CA THR A 264 8.71 0.16 -7.52
C THR A 264 8.97 1.42 -8.33
N VAL A 265 10.16 1.99 -8.25
CA VAL A 265 10.60 3.06 -9.15
C VAL A 265 11.08 2.46 -10.46
N MET A 266 10.28 2.56 -11.51
CA MET A 266 10.55 1.97 -12.82
C MET A 266 10.22 2.97 -13.94
N ALA A 267 11.24 3.59 -14.51
CA ALA A 267 11.06 4.55 -15.61
C ALA A 267 10.54 3.89 -16.89
N GLY A 268 10.83 2.60 -17.08
CA GLY A 268 10.33 1.77 -18.17
C GLY A 268 11.12 0.48 -18.30
N GLU A 269 10.41 -0.63 -18.36
CA GLU A 269 10.92 -1.97 -18.64
C GLU A 269 10.15 -2.55 -19.82
N THR A 270 10.81 -3.33 -20.67
CA THR A 270 10.14 -4.02 -21.77
C THR A 270 9.78 -5.43 -21.37
N VAL A 271 8.51 -5.78 -21.41
CA VAL A 271 7.98 -7.13 -21.16
C VAL A 271 7.36 -7.65 -22.45
N ALA A 272 7.67 -8.89 -22.83
CA ALA A 272 7.06 -9.52 -24.00
C ALA A 272 5.64 -9.99 -23.68
N ASP A 273 4.67 -9.67 -24.55
CA ASP A 273 3.30 -10.19 -24.46
C ASP A 273 3.24 -11.69 -24.90
N ALA A 274 2.09 -12.31 -24.80
CA ALA A 274 1.90 -13.72 -25.18
C ALA A 274 2.23 -14.04 -26.67
N ALA A 275 2.29 -13.02 -27.53
CA ALA A 275 2.70 -13.14 -28.93
C ALA A 275 4.18 -12.75 -29.16
N GLY A 276 4.91 -12.40 -28.11
CA GLY A 276 6.29 -11.92 -28.18
C GLY A 276 6.40 -10.43 -28.53
N THR A 277 5.30 -9.66 -28.53
CA THR A 277 5.31 -8.22 -28.80
C THR A 277 5.80 -7.47 -27.55
N PRO A 278 6.76 -6.52 -27.69
CA PRO A 278 7.23 -5.75 -26.54
C PRO A 278 6.17 -4.77 -26.05
N VAL A 279 5.91 -4.77 -24.74
CA VAL A 279 5.04 -3.85 -24.01
C VAL A 279 5.88 -3.05 -23.04
N LEU A 280 5.73 -1.73 -23.01
CA LEU A 280 6.44 -0.85 -22.10
C LEU A 280 5.70 -0.81 -20.75
N LEU A 281 6.33 -1.30 -19.69
CA LEU A 281 5.83 -1.30 -18.30
C LEU A 281 6.53 -0.21 -17.49
N THR A 282 5.79 0.53 -16.67
CA THR A 282 6.30 1.63 -15.84
C THR A 282 5.56 1.78 -14.52
N GLN A 283 6.26 2.28 -13.49
CA GLN A 283 5.74 2.67 -12.16
C GLN A 283 6.50 3.90 -11.64
N THR A 284 5.85 4.73 -10.81
CA THR A 284 6.46 5.98 -10.28
C THR A 284 7.14 5.81 -8.91
N GLY A 285 7.06 4.66 -8.29
CA GLY A 285 7.38 4.45 -6.89
C GLY A 285 6.14 4.69 -6.02
N SER A 286 6.31 5.40 -4.91
CA SER A 286 5.21 5.76 -3.99
C SER A 286 5.40 7.17 -3.44
N TYR A 287 4.36 7.71 -2.77
CA TYR A 287 4.44 8.94 -1.97
C TYR A 287 4.93 10.15 -2.77
N PHE A 288 4.47 10.32 -4.00
CA PHE A 288 4.95 11.35 -4.93
C PHE A 288 6.47 11.38 -5.16
N LYS A 289 7.17 10.25 -4.97
CA LYS A 289 8.61 10.17 -5.32
C LYS A 289 8.89 10.63 -6.74
N ASN A 290 7.97 10.28 -7.66
CA ASN A 290 8.02 10.70 -9.05
C ASN A 290 6.62 10.93 -9.60
N ILE A 291 6.54 11.75 -10.65
CA ILE A 291 5.43 11.79 -11.61
C ILE A 291 5.91 11.13 -12.88
N GLY A 292 5.15 10.19 -13.42
CA GLY A 292 5.44 9.59 -14.70
C GLY A 292 4.98 10.48 -15.86
N CYS A 293 5.77 10.50 -16.94
CA CYS A 293 5.44 11.20 -18.18
C CYS A 293 5.66 10.25 -19.36
N MET A 294 4.57 9.73 -19.92
CA MET A 294 4.57 8.91 -21.13
C MET A 294 4.25 9.77 -22.34
N THR A 295 5.01 9.63 -23.40
CA THR A 295 4.76 10.31 -24.68
C THR A 295 4.50 9.28 -25.77
N ILE A 296 3.37 9.41 -26.45
CA ILE A 296 3.02 8.65 -27.65
C ILE A 296 3.28 9.54 -28.85
N ASN A 297 4.28 9.19 -29.68
CA ASN A 297 4.64 9.93 -30.89
C ASN A 297 4.35 9.10 -32.14
N PRO A 298 3.22 9.33 -32.83
CA PRO A 298 2.84 8.60 -34.04
C PRO A 298 3.71 8.88 -35.26
N GLU A 299 4.49 9.98 -35.24
CA GLU A 299 5.32 10.39 -36.38
C GLU A 299 6.66 9.69 -36.47
N SER A 300 7.10 9.06 -35.39
CA SER A 300 8.29 8.21 -35.49
C SER A 300 7.99 7.03 -36.42
N ALA A 301 8.92 6.67 -37.27
CA ALA A 301 8.76 5.63 -38.31
C ALA A 301 8.27 4.27 -37.76
N VAL A 302 8.16 4.12 -36.46
CA VAL A 302 7.84 2.88 -35.73
C VAL A 302 6.79 3.12 -34.61
N GLY A 303 6.13 4.29 -34.54
CA GLY A 303 5.16 4.60 -33.46
C GLY A 303 5.82 4.41 -32.09
N THR A 304 6.64 5.37 -31.64
CA THR A 304 7.42 5.20 -30.40
C THR A 304 6.61 5.67 -29.19
N ILE A 305 6.50 4.82 -28.19
CA ILE A 305 6.08 5.20 -26.84
C ILE A 305 7.33 5.30 -25.96
N THR A 306 7.45 6.41 -25.25
CA THR A 306 8.57 6.66 -24.33
C THR A 306 8.03 7.08 -22.98
N THR A 307 8.75 6.74 -21.89
CA THR A 307 8.44 7.18 -20.54
C THR A 307 9.65 7.82 -19.89
N THR A 308 9.37 8.78 -19.01
CA THR A 308 10.36 9.40 -18.12
C THR A 308 9.73 9.59 -16.73
N LEU A 309 10.55 9.61 -15.70
CA LEU A 309 10.14 9.95 -14.35
C LEU A 309 10.66 11.37 -14.01
N ILE A 310 9.79 12.18 -13.43
CA ILE A 310 10.06 13.53 -12.95
C ILE A 310 10.03 13.47 -11.43
N SER A 311 11.16 13.72 -10.77
CA SER A 311 11.30 13.60 -9.31
C SER A 311 11.13 14.92 -8.56
N THR A 312 11.24 16.07 -9.25
CA THR A 312 11.08 17.42 -8.67
C THR A 312 10.43 18.36 -9.66
N TYR A 313 9.62 19.29 -9.15
CA TYR A 313 9.03 20.36 -9.94
C TYR A 313 8.79 21.60 -9.07
N GLU A 314 9.30 22.76 -9.48
CA GLU A 314 9.18 24.01 -8.71
C GLU A 314 7.82 24.73 -8.89
N GLY A 315 7.02 24.35 -9.87
CA GLY A 315 5.69 24.94 -10.11
C GLY A 315 4.65 24.36 -9.15
N ALA A 316 3.73 25.18 -8.68
CA ALA A 316 2.56 24.76 -7.91
C ALA A 316 1.30 25.49 -8.41
N ASP A 317 0.20 24.75 -8.55
CA ASP A 317 -1.11 25.35 -8.78
C ASP A 317 -1.61 25.98 -7.46
N PRO A 318 -1.94 27.29 -7.44
CA PRO A 318 -2.26 27.98 -6.21
C PRO A 318 -3.58 27.54 -5.57
N VAL A 319 -4.53 26.98 -6.33
CA VAL A 319 -5.82 26.52 -5.82
C VAL A 319 -5.62 25.17 -5.12
N VAL A 320 -4.96 24.24 -5.79
CA VAL A 320 -4.64 22.91 -5.23
C VAL A 320 -3.74 23.03 -4.00
N ASP A 321 -2.73 23.89 -4.06
CA ASP A 321 -1.81 24.18 -2.94
C ASP A 321 -2.54 24.76 -1.72
N ALA A 322 -3.51 25.65 -1.93
CA ALA A 322 -4.31 26.22 -0.84
C ALA A 322 -5.18 25.16 -0.15
N ILE A 323 -5.82 24.27 -0.91
CA ILE A 323 -6.64 23.17 -0.36
C ILE A 323 -5.77 22.22 0.46
N ALA A 324 -4.59 21.84 -0.07
CA ALA A 324 -3.68 20.95 0.65
C ALA A 324 -3.21 21.57 1.97
N LYS A 325 -2.80 22.85 1.96
CA LYS A 325 -2.33 23.56 3.15
C LYS A 325 -3.42 23.77 4.19
N GLU A 326 -4.66 24.08 3.77
CA GLU A 326 -5.82 24.18 4.66
C GLU A 326 -6.02 22.86 5.42
N TRP A 327 -6.07 21.74 4.68
CA TRP A 327 -6.30 20.43 5.29
C TRP A 327 -5.14 19.95 6.17
N VAL A 328 -3.89 20.19 5.76
CA VAL A 328 -2.72 19.91 6.61
C VAL A 328 -2.80 20.69 7.92
N GLY A 329 -3.18 21.98 7.87
CA GLY A 329 -3.38 22.82 9.05
C GLY A 329 -4.50 22.30 9.96
N ASP A 330 -5.65 21.91 9.38
CA ASP A 330 -6.77 21.34 10.14
C ASP A 330 -6.38 20.05 10.88
N VAL A 331 -5.64 19.16 10.21
CA VAL A 331 -5.15 17.92 10.83
C VAL A 331 -4.08 18.20 11.90
N ASP A 332 -3.21 19.17 11.68
CA ASP A 332 -2.22 19.61 12.67
C ASP A 332 -2.89 20.20 13.91
N ASP A 333 -3.94 21.01 13.75
CA ASP A 333 -4.72 21.57 14.86
C ASP A 333 -5.48 20.48 15.64
N MET A 334 -5.92 19.40 14.98
CA MET A 334 -6.65 18.29 15.62
C MET A 334 -5.72 17.31 16.36
N LEU A 335 -4.54 17.02 15.80
CA LEU A 335 -3.67 15.91 16.24
C LEU A 335 -2.26 16.36 16.67
N GLY A 336 -1.95 17.65 16.62
CA GLY A 336 -0.59 18.17 16.85
C GLY A 336 -0.19 18.31 18.31
N GLU A 337 -1.05 17.99 19.29
CA GLU A 337 -0.70 18.05 20.71
C GLU A 337 0.47 17.10 21.00
N GLU A 338 1.55 17.63 21.58
CA GLU A 338 2.73 16.86 21.98
C GLU A 338 2.41 16.03 23.23
N ILE A 339 2.68 14.73 23.17
CA ILE A 339 2.34 13.76 24.22
C ILE A 339 3.55 13.07 24.83
N ALA A 340 4.70 13.08 24.14
CA ALA A 340 5.94 12.46 24.59
C ALA A 340 7.14 12.98 23.78
N VAL A 341 8.35 12.61 24.20
CA VAL A 341 9.62 12.87 23.49
C VAL A 341 10.31 11.54 23.19
N GLY A 342 10.61 11.28 21.93
CA GLY A 342 11.47 10.16 21.52
C GLY A 342 12.94 10.55 21.67
N ASP A 343 13.66 9.92 22.59
CA ASP A 343 15.09 10.19 22.80
C ASP A 343 15.97 9.63 21.67
N GLY A 344 15.46 8.64 20.94
CA GLY A 344 16.05 8.04 19.76
C GLY A 344 15.06 7.97 18.59
N GLU A 345 15.57 7.53 17.45
CA GLU A 345 14.75 7.29 16.26
C GLU A 345 14.10 5.91 16.32
N PHE A 346 12.85 5.80 15.83
CA PHE A 346 12.12 4.55 15.69
C PHE A 346 11.94 4.19 14.21
N TYR A 347 12.34 2.98 13.84
CA TYR A 347 12.51 2.59 12.44
C TYR A 347 11.50 1.54 11.96
N ILE A 348 10.97 1.75 10.76
CA ILE A 348 10.42 0.69 9.91
C ILE A 348 11.46 0.19 8.90
N SER A 349 12.51 0.97 8.72
CA SER A 349 13.59 0.77 7.75
C SER A 349 14.83 0.19 8.44
N ASP A 350 15.70 -0.42 7.68
CA ASP A 350 17.04 -0.77 8.11
C ASP A 350 17.86 0.51 8.28
N ALA A 351 18.40 0.74 9.48
CA ALA A 351 19.04 1.98 9.85
C ALA A 351 20.31 2.31 9.04
N GLU A 352 20.97 1.29 8.44
CA GLU A 352 22.19 1.47 7.66
C GLU A 352 21.88 1.65 6.16
N THR A 353 20.93 0.90 5.63
CA THR A 353 20.65 0.86 4.19
C THR A 353 19.43 1.66 3.76
N GLY A 354 18.56 2.07 4.71
CA GLY A 354 17.29 2.74 4.45
C GLY A 354 16.24 1.87 3.75
N LYS A 355 16.49 0.55 3.61
CA LYS A 355 15.50 -0.36 3.02
C LYS A 355 14.44 -0.73 4.06
N ARG A 356 13.19 -0.84 3.62
CA ARG A 356 12.11 -1.27 4.50
C ARG A 356 12.41 -2.65 5.10
N ARG A 357 12.34 -2.75 6.43
CA ARG A 357 12.68 -3.93 7.23
C ARG A 357 11.47 -4.50 7.98
N ILE A 358 10.56 -3.64 8.43
CA ILE A 358 9.39 -3.99 9.26
C ILE A 358 8.53 -5.15 8.72
N ARG A 359 8.60 -5.44 7.41
CA ARG A 359 7.86 -6.52 6.76
C ARG A 359 8.65 -7.82 6.58
N SER A 360 9.85 -7.90 7.15
CA SER A 360 10.72 -9.06 6.98
C SER A 360 11.56 -9.42 8.19
N ALA A 361 11.70 -8.49 9.15
CA ALA A 361 12.49 -8.68 10.36
C ALA A 361 12.06 -7.70 11.46
N GLU A 362 12.52 -7.96 12.69
CA GLU A 362 12.28 -7.14 13.86
C GLU A 362 12.86 -5.72 13.72
N THR A 363 12.15 -4.72 14.26
CA THR A 363 12.59 -3.32 14.40
C THR A 363 12.13 -2.78 15.73
N ASN A 364 12.80 -1.74 16.23
CA ASN A 364 12.41 -1.10 17.50
C ASN A 364 11.00 -0.48 17.46
N LEU A 365 10.56 0.06 16.31
CA LEU A 365 9.19 0.55 16.17
C LEU A 365 8.17 -0.59 16.17
N GLY A 366 8.50 -1.72 15.55
CA GLY A 366 7.66 -2.92 15.60
C GLY A 366 7.45 -3.43 17.03
N ASP A 367 8.53 -3.44 17.82
CA ASP A 367 8.47 -3.79 19.23
C ASP A 367 7.65 -2.78 20.03
N PHE A 368 7.89 -1.47 19.83
CA PHE A 368 7.16 -0.39 20.52
C PHE A 368 5.65 -0.48 20.29
N VAL A 369 5.21 -0.69 19.04
CA VAL A 369 3.79 -0.81 18.73
C VAL A 369 3.19 -2.08 19.33
N ALA A 370 3.88 -3.22 19.28
CA ALA A 370 3.42 -4.46 19.90
C ALA A 370 3.35 -4.35 21.43
N ASP A 371 4.36 -3.71 22.06
CA ASP A 371 4.37 -3.42 23.50
C ASP A 371 3.24 -2.48 23.89
N GLY A 372 2.93 -1.50 23.04
CA GLY A 372 1.79 -0.60 23.24
C GLY A 372 0.47 -1.36 23.36
N ILE A 373 0.24 -2.33 22.46
CA ILE A 373 -0.95 -3.19 22.51
C ILE A 373 -0.94 -4.06 23.77
N TYR A 374 0.21 -4.68 24.10
CA TYR A 374 0.38 -5.52 25.27
C TYR A 374 0.13 -4.77 26.58
N ALA A 375 0.74 -3.59 26.73
CA ALA A 375 0.58 -2.73 27.90
C ALA A 375 -0.84 -2.18 28.01
N TYR A 376 -1.47 -1.82 26.87
CA TYR A 376 -2.82 -1.30 26.86
C TYR A 376 -3.81 -2.27 27.49
N PHE A 377 -3.75 -3.55 27.14
CA PHE A 377 -4.62 -4.56 27.73
C PHE A 377 -4.26 -4.90 29.17
N ASN A 378 -2.97 -5.03 29.51
CA ASN A 378 -2.54 -5.42 30.84
C ASN A 378 -2.61 -4.30 31.88
N GLU A 379 -2.34 -3.03 31.49
CA GLU A 379 -2.18 -1.92 32.44
C GLU A 379 -3.31 -0.89 32.37
N ILE A 380 -4.00 -0.72 31.21
CA ILE A 380 -5.09 0.26 31.05
C ILE A 380 -6.45 -0.42 31.15
N GLU A 381 -6.69 -1.49 30.37
CA GLU A 381 -7.94 -2.24 30.41
C GLU A 381 -8.02 -3.22 31.61
N GLU A 382 -6.89 -3.46 32.30
CA GLU A 382 -6.75 -4.42 33.38
C GLU A 382 -7.24 -5.83 33.00
N LEU A 383 -7.09 -6.18 31.69
CA LEU A 383 -7.41 -7.49 31.14
C LEU A 383 -6.12 -8.27 30.92
N HIS A 384 -6.09 -9.54 31.36
CA HIS A 384 -4.92 -10.37 31.14
C HIS A 384 -4.67 -10.62 29.65
N CYS A 385 -3.47 -10.26 29.18
CA CYS A 385 -2.97 -10.52 27.83
C CYS A 385 -1.66 -11.31 27.93
N ASP A 386 -1.61 -12.51 27.35
CA ASP A 386 -0.39 -13.35 27.33
C ASP A 386 0.59 -12.88 26.25
N ILE A 387 0.07 -12.46 25.09
CA ILE A 387 0.85 -12.06 23.91
C ILE A 387 0.09 -11.00 23.12
N ALA A 388 0.82 -10.04 22.57
CA ALA A 388 0.26 -9.11 21.58
C ALA A 388 1.01 -9.23 20.26
N VAL A 389 0.29 -8.98 19.16
CA VAL A 389 0.84 -9.01 17.79
C VAL A 389 0.45 -7.76 17.01
N MET A 390 1.38 -7.32 16.15
CA MET A 390 1.10 -6.29 15.15
C MET A 390 1.71 -6.68 13.81
N ASN A 391 0.92 -6.63 12.73
CA ASN A 391 1.41 -6.92 11.40
C ASN A 391 2.27 -5.75 10.85
N GLY A 392 3.40 -6.06 10.25
CA GLY A 392 4.35 -5.06 9.72
C GLY A 392 3.75 -4.15 8.63
N GLY A 393 2.69 -4.60 7.94
CA GLY A 393 1.93 -3.80 7.00
C GLY A 393 1.13 -2.67 7.65
N GLY A 394 0.80 -2.82 8.93
CA GLY A 394 0.07 -1.82 9.72
C GLY A 394 0.93 -0.68 10.26
N ILE A 395 2.26 -0.76 10.14
CA ILE A 395 3.22 0.24 10.64
C ILE A 395 3.85 0.95 9.43
N ARG A 396 3.60 2.25 9.27
CA ARG A 396 3.75 2.93 7.96
C ARG A 396 4.84 3.98 7.84
N ALA A 397 5.37 4.51 8.95
CA ALA A 397 6.35 5.59 8.94
C ALA A 397 7.46 5.38 9.97
N ASP A 398 8.71 5.73 9.63
CA ASP A 398 9.77 5.95 10.61
C ASP A 398 9.43 7.17 11.46
N VAL A 399 9.88 7.19 12.72
CA VAL A 399 9.70 8.35 13.61
C VAL A 399 11.06 8.88 14.03
N PRO A 400 11.42 10.12 13.64
CA PRO A 400 12.66 10.74 14.08
C PRO A 400 12.65 11.01 15.58
N ALA A 401 13.83 11.17 16.16
CA ALA A 401 13.97 11.65 17.53
C ALA A 401 13.34 13.05 17.69
N GLY A 402 12.73 13.31 18.86
CA GLY A 402 12.07 14.56 19.18
C GLY A 402 10.62 14.40 19.61
N ALA A 403 9.82 15.45 19.41
CA ALA A 403 8.44 15.49 19.87
C ALA A 403 7.54 14.42 19.19
N TRP A 404 6.79 13.71 20.01
CA TRP A 404 5.70 12.83 19.58
C TRP A 404 4.34 13.47 19.86
N SER A 405 3.44 13.38 18.91
CA SER A 405 2.05 13.87 19.00
C SER A 405 1.07 12.76 18.61
N PHE A 406 -0.24 13.01 18.80
CA PHE A 406 -1.27 12.12 18.24
C PHE A 406 -1.11 11.98 16.72
N LYS A 407 -0.69 13.06 16.02
CA LYS A 407 -0.38 13.01 14.58
C LYS A 407 0.75 12.03 14.28
N THR A 408 1.84 12.05 15.06
CA THR A 408 2.95 11.11 14.94
C THR A 408 2.45 9.67 15.01
N CYS A 409 1.63 9.36 16.02
CA CYS A 409 1.04 8.02 16.18
C CYS A 409 0.10 7.67 15.02
N LYS A 410 -0.70 8.63 14.54
CA LYS A 410 -1.61 8.42 13.39
C LYS A 410 -0.86 8.24 12.06
N MET A 411 0.31 8.86 11.89
CA MET A 411 1.19 8.62 10.73
C MET A 411 1.79 7.22 10.75
N VAL A 412 2.13 6.70 11.92
CA VAL A 412 2.63 5.33 12.09
C VAL A 412 1.52 4.30 11.86
N SER A 413 0.34 4.51 12.43
CA SER A 413 -0.81 3.60 12.35
C SER A 413 -2.05 4.33 11.79
N PRO A 414 -2.14 4.51 10.44
CA PRO A 414 -3.15 5.38 9.83
C PRO A 414 -4.48 4.69 9.51
N PHE A 415 -4.62 3.38 9.73
CA PHE A 415 -5.75 2.60 9.22
C PHE A 415 -7.04 2.76 10.02
N GLY A 416 -6.97 3.21 11.28
CA GLY A 416 -8.12 3.23 12.18
C GLY A 416 -8.61 1.82 12.56
N ASN A 417 -7.70 0.85 12.55
CA ASN A 417 -7.98 -0.47 13.10
C ASN A 417 -8.25 -0.38 14.60
N VAL A 418 -9.03 -1.29 15.12
CA VAL A 418 -9.43 -1.26 16.54
C VAL A 418 -8.83 -2.46 17.27
N ALA A 419 -8.25 -2.21 18.43
CA ALA A 419 -7.67 -3.25 19.26
C ALA A 419 -8.73 -4.23 19.77
N CYS A 420 -8.40 -5.52 19.77
CA CYS A 420 -9.23 -6.60 20.31
C CYS A 420 -8.38 -7.64 21.02
N LEU A 421 -9.03 -8.43 21.89
CA LEU A 421 -8.44 -9.51 22.65
C LEU A 421 -9.22 -10.80 22.38
N MET A 422 -8.52 -11.86 21.99
CA MET A 422 -9.11 -13.16 21.64
C MET A 422 -8.50 -14.29 22.46
N SER A 423 -9.28 -15.35 22.70
CA SER A 423 -8.81 -16.60 23.29
C SER A 423 -8.44 -17.57 22.17
N VAL A 424 -7.16 -17.84 22.01
CA VAL A 424 -6.62 -18.72 20.95
C VAL A 424 -5.78 -19.85 21.56
N THR A 425 -5.65 -20.97 20.86
CA THR A 425 -4.76 -22.05 21.27
C THR A 425 -3.30 -21.73 20.91
N GLY A 426 -2.34 -22.32 21.63
CA GLY A 426 -0.93 -22.21 21.25
C GLY A 426 -0.65 -22.74 19.84
N LYS A 427 -1.44 -23.72 19.37
CA LYS A 427 -1.36 -24.20 17.99
C LYS A 427 -1.73 -23.10 16.99
N GLN A 428 -2.78 -22.30 17.24
CA GLN A 428 -3.15 -21.16 16.37
C GLN A 428 -2.07 -20.08 16.38
N ILE A 429 -1.43 -19.83 17.53
CA ILE A 429 -0.28 -18.90 17.62
C ILE A 429 0.88 -19.43 16.77
N GLN A 430 1.25 -20.71 16.93
CA GLN A 430 2.30 -21.35 16.12
C GLN A 430 2.02 -21.24 14.61
N ASP A 431 0.78 -21.51 14.19
CA ASP A 431 0.36 -21.42 12.79
C ASP A 431 0.41 -19.98 12.28
N ALA A 432 0.03 -19.01 13.11
CA ALA A 432 0.08 -17.58 12.73
C ALA A 432 1.53 -17.10 12.55
N LEU A 433 2.43 -17.45 13.45
CA LEU A 433 3.85 -17.10 13.33
C LEU A 433 4.51 -17.79 12.12
N GLU A 434 4.18 -19.06 11.86
CA GLU A 434 4.65 -19.80 10.69
C GLU A 434 4.15 -19.15 9.39
N PHE A 435 2.87 -18.76 9.35
CA PHE A 435 2.27 -18.07 8.20
C PHE A 435 2.88 -16.68 8.00
N ALA A 436 3.13 -15.93 9.06
CA ALA A 436 3.81 -14.64 9.03
C ALA A 436 5.23 -14.73 8.48
N ALA A 437 5.96 -15.81 8.83
CA ALA A 437 7.35 -16.04 8.44
C ALA A 437 7.52 -16.66 7.05
N ARG A 438 6.43 -16.94 6.30
CA ARG A 438 6.47 -17.72 5.05
C ARG A 438 7.43 -17.19 3.97
N PHE A 439 7.72 -15.90 3.96
CA PHE A 439 8.66 -15.26 3.02
C PHE A 439 10.02 -14.91 3.63
N ALA A 440 10.26 -15.19 4.91
CA ALA A 440 11.54 -14.90 5.55
C ALA A 440 12.72 -15.56 4.80
N GLY A 441 13.80 -14.82 4.62
CA GLY A 441 15.00 -15.27 3.90
C GLY A 441 14.88 -15.29 2.37
N SER A 442 13.69 -15.04 1.78
CA SER A 442 13.49 -15.03 0.32
C SER A 442 13.84 -13.69 -0.34
N GLY A 443 14.01 -12.63 0.44
CA GLY A 443 14.13 -11.26 -0.04
C GLY A 443 12.79 -10.60 -0.40
N GLN A 444 11.67 -11.30 -0.19
CA GLN A 444 10.33 -10.77 -0.39
C GLN A 444 9.81 -10.12 0.89
N GLU A 445 8.99 -9.09 0.75
CA GLU A 445 8.30 -8.46 1.87
C GLU A 445 6.95 -9.13 2.16
N ASN A 446 6.54 -9.15 3.44
CA ASN A 446 5.25 -9.65 3.87
C ASN A 446 4.56 -8.65 4.79
N GLY A 447 3.47 -8.01 4.33
CA GLY A 447 2.65 -7.15 5.18
C GLY A 447 2.14 -7.85 6.44
N GLY A 448 1.89 -9.16 6.35
CA GLY A 448 1.51 -10.01 7.47
C GLY A 448 2.68 -10.51 8.33
N PHE A 449 3.92 -9.99 8.21
CA PHE A 449 5.00 -10.29 9.15
C PHE A 449 4.62 -9.78 10.55
N LEU A 450 4.66 -10.64 11.57
CA LEU A 450 4.15 -10.30 12.91
C LEU A 450 5.29 -9.88 13.85
N HIS A 451 5.23 -8.63 14.31
CA HIS A 451 5.93 -8.17 15.50
C HIS A 451 5.19 -8.64 16.74
N VAL A 452 5.91 -8.95 17.81
CA VAL A 452 5.33 -9.58 19.00
C VAL A 452 5.74 -8.85 20.29
N ALA A 453 4.84 -8.84 21.27
CA ALA A 453 5.10 -8.49 22.65
C ALA A 453 4.66 -9.63 23.55
N GLY A 454 5.38 -9.88 24.65
CA GLY A 454 5.14 -11.03 25.52
C GLY A 454 5.53 -12.38 24.90
N ALA A 455 6.24 -12.38 23.77
CA ALA A 455 6.69 -13.61 23.12
C ALA A 455 8.07 -13.48 22.50
N THR A 456 8.75 -14.62 22.27
CA THR A 456 9.96 -14.73 21.43
C THR A 456 9.86 -15.94 20.53
N TYR A 457 10.53 -15.89 19.35
CA TYR A 457 10.58 -17.04 18.44
C TYR A 457 11.77 -16.98 17.48
N GLU A 458 12.10 -18.13 16.89
CA GLU A 458 13.16 -18.28 15.90
C GLU A 458 12.57 -18.62 14.53
N ILE A 459 13.13 -18.06 13.46
CA ILE A 459 12.77 -18.35 12.06
C ILE A 459 13.97 -19.01 11.37
N HIS A 460 13.84 -20.28 11.04
CA HIS A 460 14.87 -21.08 10.35
C HIS A 460 14.67 -20.99 8.84
N THR A 461 15.41 -20.11 8.17
CA THR A 461 15.25 -19.81 6.73
C THR A 461 15.72 -20.95 5.81
N GLU A 462 16.58 -21.84 6.31
CA GLU A 462 17.00 -23.05 5.61
C GLU A 462 15.91 -24.11 5.48
N ILE A 463 14.82 -24.01 6.31
CA ILE A 463 13.67 -24.89 6.22
C ILE A 463 12.72 -24.38 5.14
N PRO A 464 12.35 -25.21 4.14
CA PRO A 464 11.41 -24.81 3.11
C PRO A 464 10.06 -24.36 3.65
N ASN A 465 9.49 -23.30 3.09
CA ASN A 465 8.11 -22.91 3.38
C ASN A 465 7.14 -24.00 2.91
N THR A 466 6.29 -24.50 3.81
CA THR A 466 5.26 -25.51 3.53
C THR A 466 3.84 -25.06 3.90
N VAL A 467 3.67 -23.76 4.13
CA VAL A 467 2.34 -23.15 4.37
C VAL A 467 1.49 -23.29 3.12
N LEU A 468 0.25 -23.70 3.29
CA LEU A 468 -0.73 -23.81 2.22
C LEU A 468 -1.69 -22.63 2.27
N THR A 469 -1.95 -22.04 1.08
CA THR A 469 -2.93 -20.96 0.91
C THR A 469 -3.89 -21.30 -0.22
N ASP A 470 -5.06 -20.62 -0.22
CA ASP A 470 -6.00 -20.65 -1.33
C ASP A 470 -5.65 -19.62 -2.43
N GLU A 471 -6.53 -19.50 -3.43
CA GLU A 471 -6.43 -18.55 -4.54
C GLU A 471 -6.41 -17.07 -4.14
N LYS A 472 -6.66 -16.77 -2.88
CA LYS A 472 -6.68 -15.40 -2.33
C LYS A 472 -5.57 -15.16 -1.30
N ASN A 473 -4.58 -16.06 -1.25
CA ASN A 473 -3.52 -16.06 -0.22
C ASN A 473 -4.03 -16.25 1.21
N VAL A 474 -5.23 -16.81 1.39
CA VAL A 474 -5.78 -17.14 2.71
C VAL A 474 -5.24 -18.48 3.18
N TRP A 475 -4.81 -18.55 4.44
CA TRP A 475 -4.30 -19.77 5.05
C TRP A 475 -5.32 -20.91 5.02
N LEU A 476 -4.90 -22.12 4.57
CA LEU A 476 -5.72 -23.33 4.45
C LEU A 476 -5.42 -24.41 5.48
N GLY A 477 -4.30 -24.34 6.16
CA GLY A 477 -3.90 -25.35 7.13
C GLY A 477 -2.45 -25.20 7.58
N SER A 478 -2.12 -25.92 8.65
CA SER A 478 -0.76 -25.96 9.19
C SER A 478 0.24 -26.41 8.14
N ALA A 479 1.45 -25.89 8.22
CA ALA A 479 2.58 -26.35 7.43
C ALA A 479 2.80 -27.86 7.62
N THR A 480 3.19 -28.53 6.55
CA THR A 480 3.52 -29.97 6.58
C THR A 480 5.03 -30.15 6.79
N GLY A 481 5.42 -31.06 7.70
CA GLY A 481 6.83 -31.31 8.02
C GLY A 481 7.33 -30.48 9.21
N THR A 482 8.63 -30.16 9.20
CA THR A 482 9.24 -29.33 10.26
C THR A 482 8.90 -27.87 10.03
N PRO A 483 8.28 -27.16 10.98
CA PRO A 483 7.99 -25.74 10.84
C PRO A 483 9.26 -24.90 10.83
N ARG A 484 9.23 -23.77 10.10
CA ARG A 484 10.32 -22.77 10.09
C ARG A 484 10.40 -22.04 11.42
N VAL A 485 9.23 -21.75 12.01
CA VAL A 485 9.16 -21.08 13.30
C VAL A 485 9.33 -22.10 14.41
N GLN A 486 10.38 -21.91 15.19
CA GLN A 486 10.75 -22.80 16.30
C GLN A 486 11.00 -22.01 17.58
N ASN A 487 11.17 -22.72 18.68
CA ASN A 487 11.50 -22.15 19.99
C ASN A 487 10.59 -20.99 20.42
N VAL A 488 9.29 -21.08 20.06
CA VAL A 488 8.30 -20.09 20.49
C VAL A 488 8.16 -20.15 22.01
N LYS A 489 8.35 -19.01 22.67
CA LYS A 489 8.21 -18.87 24.11
C LYS A 489 7.29 -17.71 24.44
N ILE A 490 6.52 -17.84 25.52
CA ILE A 490 5.61 -16.79 26.02
C ILE A 490 6.13 -16.31 27.38
N TYR A 491 6.10 -15.00 27.59
CA TYR A 491 6.52 -14.38 28.83
C TYR A 491 5.57 -14.75 29.98
N ASP A 492 6.13 -15.27 31.06
CA ASP A 492 5.42 -15.53 32.32
C ASP A 492 5.83 -14.49 33.37
N LYS A 493 4.94 -13.54 33.65
CA LYS A 493 5.18 -12.42 34.57
C LYS A 493 5.49 -12.92 36.00
N ALA A 494 4.93 -14.06 36.40
CA ALA A 494 5.15 -14.62 37.75
C ALA A 494 6.54 -15.25 37.89
N LEU A 495 7.06 -15.82 36.81
CA LEU A 495 8.42 -16.40 36.78
C LEU A 495 9.47 -15.33 36.39
N GLY A 496 9.08 -14.25 35.74
CA GLY A 496 10.00 -13.27 35.20
C GLY A 496 10.88 -13.85 34.09
N ASP A 497 10.34 -14.75 33.26
CA ASP A 497 11.09 -15.46 32.21
C ASP A 497 10.15 -15.92 31.09
N TYR A 498 10.74 -16.29 29.96
CA TYR A 498 10.04 -16.80 28.78
C TYR A 498 9.97 -18.32 28.81
N VAL A 499 8.75 -18.87 28.88
CA VAL A 499 8.49 -20.31 28.92
C VAL A 499 8.03 -20.85 27.57
N PRO A 500 8.33 -22.12 27.22
CA PRO A 500 7.91 -22.70 25.95
C PRO A 500 6.39 -22.62 25.74
N LEU A 501 5.97 -22.29 24.51
CA LEU A 501 4.56 -22.31 24.08
C LEU A 501 3.99 -23.74 24.23
N ASP A 502 2.87 -23.88 24.94
CA ASP A 502 2.10 -25.12 24.97
C ASP A 502 1.02 -25.09 23.87
N PRO A 503 1.08 -25.94 22.82
CA PRO A 503 0.13 -25.93 21.72
C PRO A 503 -1.33 -26.13 22.12
N GLU A 504 -1.59 -26.83 23.22
CA GLU A 504 -2.94 -27.18 23.66
C GLU A 504 -3.51 -26.15 24.66
N ARG A 505 -2.67 -25.31 25.25
CA ARG A 505 -3.12 -24.26 26.16
C ARG A 505 -3.81 -23.14 25.37
N LYS A 506 -4.84 -22.54 25.98
CA LYS A 506 -5.43 -21.28 25.51
C LYS A 506 -4.65 -20.08 26.06
N TYR A 507 -4.42 -19.13 25.20
CA TYR A 507 -3.74 -17.85 25.48
C TYR A 507 -4.64 -16.69 25.13
N ALA A 508 -4.55 -15.61 25.88
CA ALA A 508 -5.16 -14.33 25.55
C ALA A 508 -4.24 -13.57 24.57
N LEU A 509 -4.63 -13.53 23.31
CA LEU A 509 -3.92 -12.86 22.22
C LEU A 509 -4.57 -11.52 21.93
N ALA A 510 -3.79 -10.42 22.08
CA ALA A 510 -4.17 -9.08 21.68
C ALA A 510 -3.62 -8.72 20.29
N GLY A 511 -4.31 -7.84 19.58
CA GLY A 511 -3.88 -7.29 18.30
C GLY A 511 -4.97 -6.45 17.68
N MET A 512 -4.77 -6.03 16.43
CA MET A 512 -5.77 -5.25 15.71
C MET A 512 -6.84 -6.15 15.08
N ASN A 513 -8.07 -5.64 15.05
CA ASN A 513 -9.22 -6.32 14.44
C ASN A 513 -8.97 -6.75 13.00
N TYR A 514 -8.18 -5.99 12.25
CA TYR A 514 -7.76 -6.33 10.89
C TYR A 514 -7.18 -7.75 10.83
N THR A 515 -6.12 -8.02 11.60
CA THR A 515 -5.42 -9.32 11.59
C THR A 515 -6.22 -10.42 12.29
N LEU A 516 -6.75 -10.12 13.51
CA LEU A 516 -7.30 -11.15 14.37
C LEU A 516 -8.75 -11.50 14.04
N ARG A 517 -9.63 -10.49 14.00
CA ARG A 517 -11.06 -10.69 13.82
C ARG A 517 -11.50 -10.75 12.36
N ASN A 518 -10.92 -9.88 11.53
CA ASN A 518 -11.30 -9.73 10.12
C ASN A 518 -10.43 -10.57 9.18
N LEU A 519 -9.46 -11.31 9.73
CA LEU A 519 -8.60 -12.26 9.03
C LEU A 519 -7.79 -11.62 7.90
N GLY A 520 -7.44 -10.34 8.05
CA GLY A 520 -6.59 -9.60 7.13
C GLY A 520 -5.24 -10.29 6.90
N ASP A 521 -4.56 -9.99 5.82
CA ASP A 521 -3.35 -10.69 5.35
C ASP A 521 -3.53 -12.22 5.19
N GLY A 522 -4.76 -12.75 5.36
CA GLY A 522 -5.07 -14.18 5.21
C GLY A 522 -4.95 -15.03 6.48
N PHE A 523 -4.98 -14.44 7.68
CA PHE A 523 -4.83 -15.13 8.97
C PHE A 523 -6.06 -15.98 9.39
N ALA A 524 -6.54 -16.85 8.51
CA ALA A 524 -7.75 -17.66 8.73
C ALA A 524 -7.64 -18.69 9.87
N MET A 525 -6.44 -18.92 10.45
CA MET A 525 -6.30 -19.76 11.65
C MET A 525 -7.02 -19.17 12.87
N PHE A 526 -7.36 -17.89 12.85
CA PHE A 526 -8.12 -17.24 13.93
C PHE A 526 -9.64 -17.29 13.73
N ASP A 527 -10.14 -17.81 12.58
CA ASP A 527 -11.57 -17.92 12.33
C ASP A 527 -12.27 -18.76 13.40
N GLY A 528 -13.38 -18.23 13.94
CA GLY A 528 -14.15 -18.86 15.01
C GLY A 528 -13.48 -18.83 16.39
N ALA A 529 -12.33 -18.20 16.58
CA ALA A 529 -11.75 -18.02 17.91
C ALA A 529 -12.64 -17.12 18.79
N GLU A 530 -12.66 -17.43 20.09
CA GLU A 530 -13.49 -16.73 21.08
C GLU A 530 -13.00 -15.29 21.30
N LEU A 531 -13.87 -14.30 21.07
CA LEU A 531 -13.58 -12.89 21.31
C LEU A 531 -13.80 -12.57 22.79
N ILE A 532 -12.72 -12.22 23.52
CA ILE A 532 -12.77 -11.82 24.93
C ILE A 532 -13.21 -10.37 25.05
N LYS A 533 -12.61 -9.49 24.25
CA LYS A 533 -12.94 -8.06 24.22
C LYS A 533 -12.79 -7.53 22.80
N ASP A 534 -13.74 -6.68 22.38
CA ASP A 534 -13.79 -6.11 21.02
C ASP A 534 -13.95 -4.59 21.07
N TYR A 535 -13.49 -3.90 20.01
CA TYR A 535 -13.62 -2.46 19.80
C TYR A 535 -13.16 -1.61 21.00
N VAL A 536 -11.91 -1.86 21.47
CA VAL A 536 -11.42 -1.18 22.68
C VAL A 536 -10.98 0.24 22.36
N SER A 537 -10.06 0.40 21.40
CA SER A 537 -9.50 1.70 21.01
C SER A 537 -8.87 1.62 19.62
N GLU A 538 -8.80 2.73 18.90
CA GLU A 538 -8.11 2.79 17.61
C GLU A 538 -6.59 2.62 17.77
N ASP A 539 -5.95 2.08 16.76
CA ASP A 539 -4.53 1.73 16.71
C ASP A 539 -3.60 2.88 17.15
N TYR A 540 -3.81 4.08 16.60
CA TYR A 540 -2.99 5.25 16.98
C TYR A 540 -3.25 5.71 18.42
N LEU A 541 -4.48 5.57 18.94
CA LEU A 541 -4.81 5.91 20.34
C LEU A 541 -4.20 4.91 21.33
N VAL A 542 -4.16 3.61 20.97
CA VAL A 542 -3.45 2.59 21.77
C VAL A 542 -1.97 2.97 21.90
N MET A 543 -1.33 3.31 20.77
CA MET A 543 0.07 3.73 20.75
C MET A 543 0.31 5.06 21.49
N SER A 544 -0.58 6.05 21.33
CA SER A 544 -0.51 7.32 22.06
C SER A 544 -0.65 7.12 23.57
N SER A 545 -1.61 6.27 23.98
CA SER A 545 -1.81 5.94 25.39
C SER A 545 -0.55 5.30 25.98
N TYR A 546 0.10 4.39 25.25
CA TYR A 546 1.34 3.77 25.69
C TYR A 546 2.48 4.79 25.84
N ALA A 547 2.65 5.68 24.85
CA ALA A 547 3.67 6.74 24.92
C ALA A 547 3.48 7.64 26.14
N MET A 548 2.25 7.97 26.49
CA MET A 548 1.93 8.78 27.68
C MET A 548 2.15 8.07 29.03
N MET A 549 2.33 6.74 29.03
CA MET A 549 2.61 5.99 30.28
C MET A 549 4.10 6.01 30.67
N PHE A 550 4.98 6.46 29.80
CA PHE A 550 6.42 6.48 30.08
C PHE A 550 6.77 7.45 31.20
N GLY A 551 7.83 7.14 31.91
CA GLY A 551 8.43 8.02 32.92
C GLY A 551 9.42 9.02 32.32
N GLY A 552 10.25 9.61 33.20
CA GLY A 552 11.37 10.47 32.80
C GLY A 552 10.98 11.88 32.36
N ALA A 553 9.81 12.38 32.82
CA ALA A 553 9.40 13.76 32.55
C ALA A 553 10.42 14.74 33.15
N ASP A 554 11.28 15.27 32.31
CA ASP A 554 12.30 16.28 32.67
C ASP A 554 11.67 17.69 32.72
N GLY A 555 12.42 18.73 32.45
CA GLY A 555 11.96 20.13 32.59
C GLY A 555 10.82 20.55 31.65
N ASP A 556 10.48 19.78 30.61
CA ASP A 556 9.38 19.98 29.68
C ASP A 556 8.05 19.38 30.18
N GLY A 557 8.11 18.46 31.16
CA GLY A 557 6.94 17.79 31.74
C GLY A 557 6.36 16.68 30.85
N LEU A 558 7.05 16.28 29.76
CA LEU A 558 6.64 15.22 28.85
C LEU A 558 7.35 13.89 29.16
N PRO A 559 6.70 12.74 28.96
CA PRO A 559 7.33 11.43 29.05
C PRO A 559 8.46 11.26 28.02
N HIS A 560 9.54 10.57 28.39
CA HIS A 560 10.69 10.26 27.53
C HIS A 560 10.69 8.79 27.12
N LEU A 561 10.62 8.53 25.82
CA LEU A 561 10.46 7.20 25.22
C LEU A 561 11.81 6.47 25.15
N THR A 562 12.21 5.88 26.30
CA THR A 562 13.37 4.99 26.40
C THR A 562 12.97 3.66 27.00
N SER A 563 13.77 2.62 26.78
CA SER A 563 13.53 1.30 27.41
C SER A 563 13.47 1.40 28.93
N ALA A 564 14.30 2.24 29.54
CA ALA A 564 14.35 2.42 30.99
C ALA A 564 13.11 3.12 31.57
N ASN A 565 12.43 3.97 30.79
CA ASN A 565 11.25 4.73 31.21
C ASN A 565 9.94 4.03 30.85
N SER A 566 9.99 2.93 30.12
CA SER A 566 8.81 2.16 29.71
C SER A 566 8.06 1.61 30.94
N PRO A 567 6.72 1.59 30.94
CA PRO A 567 5.93 0.91 31.98
C PRO A 567 6.22 -0.60 32.07
N LEU A 568 6.78 -1.20 31.02
CA LEU A 568 7.18 -2.61 30.99
C LEU A 568 8.59 -2.85 31.53
N ALA A 569 9.37 -1.81 31.83
CA ALA A 569 10.71 -1.93 32.41
C ALA A 569 10.70 -2.58 33.82
N ASP A 570 9.60 -2.45 34.56
CA ASP A 570 9.40 -3.08 35.85
C ASP A 570 9.03 -4.58 35.77
N TYR A 571 8.86 -5.13 34.56
CA TYR A 571 8.58 -6.56 34.36
C TYR A 571 9.89 -7.36 34.39
N PRO A 572 10.14 -8.20 35.43
CA PRO A 572 11.41 -8.90 35.53
C PRO A 572 11.71 -9.76 34.31
N GLY A 573 12.87 -9.58 33.71
CA GLY A 573 13.30 -10.38 32.55
C GLY A 573 12.54 -10.13 31.23
N TYR A 574 11.66 -9.12 31.17
CA TYR A 574 10.99 -8.74 29.93
C TYR A 574 11.99 -8.10 28.96
N LEU A 575 11.95 -8.48 27.68
CA LEU A 575 12.87 -7.98 26.66
C LEU A 575 12.41 -6.61 26.15
N LEU A 576 13.21 -5.58 26.43
CA LEU A 576 13.02 -4.20 25.98
C LEU A 576 14.35 -3.65 25.46
N ASP A 577 14.36 -3.09 24.26
CA ASP A 577 15.51 -2.35 23.72
C ASP A 577 15.04 -1.43 22.57
N TYR A 578 14.50 -0.26 22.92
CA TYR A 578 14.07 0.74 21.92
C TYR A 578 15.23 1.54 21.33
N GLU A 579 16.37 1.54 22.00
CA GLU A 579 17.60 2.19 21.56
C GLU A 579 18.29 1.43 20.41
N ASN A 580 18.02 0.14 20.30
CA ASN A 580 18.52 -0.69 19.21
C ASN A 580 17.54 -0.65 18.00
N PRO A 581 17.93 -0.10 16.86
CA PRO A 581 17.05 -0.02 15.69
C PRO A 581 16.55 -1.38 15.19
N TYR A 582 17.23 -2.46 15.57
CA TYR A 582 16.90 -3.84 15.18
C TYR A 582 16.02 -4.57 16.20
N GLY A 583 15.56 -3.87 17.26
CA GLY A 583 14.67 -4.40 18.28
C GLY A 583 15.37 -5.12 19.43
N ALA A 584 14.57 -5.70 20.32
CA ALA A 584 15.00 -6.33 21.58
C ALA A 584 15.49 -7.79 21.42
N GLY A 585 15.52 -8.32 20.21
CA GLY A 585 15.92 -9.70 19.92
C GLY A 585 14.82 -10.72 20.20
N ARG A 586 13.56 -10.34 20.07
CA ARG A 586 12.38 -11.21 20.22
C ARG A 586 12.22 -12.15 19.02
N ILE A 587 12.67 -11.71 17.84
CA ILE A 587 12.56 -12.44 16.58
C ILE A 587 13.97 -12.72 16.04
N THR A 588 14.43 -13.95 16.17
CA THR A 588 15.74 -14.37 15.65
C THR A 588 15.58 -15.04 14.29
N ILE A 589 16.28 -14.54 13.25
CA ILE A 589 16.29 -15.14 11.92
C ILE A 589 17.62 -15.89 11.76
N LEU A 590 17.55 -17.21 11.48
CA LEU A 590 18.68 -18.14 11.36
C LEU A 590 18.82 -18.69 9.93
#